data_02d22286ed3c68b35fe62b66895a5a99
#
_entry.id   02d22286ed3c68b35fe62b66895a5a99
#
_cell.length_a   1.000
_cell.length_b   1.000
_cell.length_c   1.000
_cell.angle_alpha   90.00
_cell.angle_beta   90.00
_cell.angle_gamma   90.00
#
_symmetry.space_group_name_H-M   'P 1'
#
loop_
_entity.id
_entity.type
_entity.pdbx_description
1 polymer ?
#
loop_
_entity_poly.entity_id
_entity_poly.type
_entity_poly.pdbx_seq_one_letter_code
_entity_poly.pdbx_strand_id
1 'polypeptide(L)'
;MNKKILVTGGTGLIGKYLNFFLPSAIYVGSKDFNLINENEVKNMFNEIRPNIVIHLAALVGGVHHNIEEPVKYFEENLLMNTLVLKESYKHNVDRFTGILSSCIYPNKISEYPIKEDKLLDGAPHEDLFSYSYAKRCLAIQIDMYNKKYNTKYNYLIPCNLYGEFDKF
;
A
#
# COMPACT_ATOMS: atom_id res chain seq x y z
N MET A 1 6.96 21.15 16.51
CA MET A 1 5.74 21.09 15.66
C MET A 1 5.26 19.67 15.61
N ASN A 2 3.95 19.42 15.81
CA ASN A 2 3.39 18.07 15.67
C ASN A 2 3.48 17.64 14.19
N LYS A 3 4.01 16.44 13.93
CA LYS A 3 4.09 15.89 12.58
C LYS A 3 2.71 15.51 12.07
N LYS A 4 2.36 15.96 10.87
CA LYS A 4 1.12 15.56 10.19
C LYS A 4 1.27 14.15 9.62
N ILE A 5 0.35 13.26 9.98
CA ILE A 5 0.30 11.87 9.51
C ILE A 5 -0.88 11.75 8.55
N LEU A 6 -0.64 11.34 7.33
CA LEU A 6 -1.67 11.00 6.34
C LEU A 6 -1.83 9.48 6.30
N VAL A 7 -3.06 9.01 6.39
CA VAL A 7 -3.43 7.60 6.25
C VAL A 7 -4.37 7.45 5.05
N THR A 8 -3.87 6.90 3.95
CA THR A 8 -4.71 6.57 2.79
C THR A 8 -5.40 5.21 3.02
N GLY A 9 -6.59 5.03 2.47
CA GLY A 9 -7.40 3.83 2.79
C GLY A 9 -7.95 3.87 4.22
N GLY A 10 -8.07 5.06 4.79
CA GLY A 10 -8.48 5.30 6.17
C GLY A 10 -9.89 4.81 6.52
N THR A 11 -10.75 4.61 5.52
CA THR A 11 -12.11 4.07 5.70
C THR A 11 -12.19 2.54 5.68
N GLY A 12 -11.06 1.86 5.37
CA GLY A 12 -10.96 0.41 5.36
C GLY A 12 -10.77 -0.21 6.75
N LEU A 13 -10.65 -1.54 6.81
CA LEU A 13 -10.47 -2.31 8.04
C LEU A 13 -9.33 -1.77 8.90
N ILE A 14 -8.11 -1.75 8.36
CA ILE A 14 -6.93 -1.32 9.10
C ILE A 14 -7.03 0.16 9.49
N GLY A 15 -7.52 1.02 8.58
CA GLY A 15 -7.65 2.46 8.84
C GLY A 15 -8.59 2.76 10.01
N LYS A 16 -9.72 2.07 10.11
CA LYS A 16 -10.66 2.22 11.22
C LYS A 16 -10.04 1.82 12.56
N TYR A 17 -9.34 0.68 12.62
CA TYR A 17 -8.63 0.29 13.84
C TYR A 17 -7.49 1.24 14.17
N LEU A 18 -6.72 1.67 13.17
CA LEU A 18 -5.61 2.59 13.39
C LEU A 18 -6.07 3.93 13.97
N ASN A 19 -7.28 4.38 13.61
CA ASN A 19 -7.86 5.61 14.15
C ASN A 19 -8.04 5.61 15.69
N PHE A 20 -8.23 4.44 16.30
CA PHE A 20 -8.27 4.35 17.77
C PHE A 20 -6.92 4.63 18.42
N PHE A 21 -5.82 4.32 17.73
CA PHE A 21 -4.46 4.49 18.26
C PHE A 21 -3.81 5.80 17.81
N LEU A 22 -4.22 6.34 16.66
CA LEU A 22 -3.67 7.57 16.06
C LEU A 22 -4.80 8.55 15.69
N PRO A 23 -5.64 9.00 16.67
CA PRO A 23 -6.81 9.83 16.36
C PRO A 23 -6.47 11.22 15.79
N SER A 24 -5.22 11.66 15.91
CA SER A 24 -4.73 12.92 15.33
C SER A 24 -4.25 12.82 13.90
N ALA A 25 -4.21 11.62 13.31
CA ALA A 25 -3.85 11.44 11.90
C ALA A 25 -5.02 11.84 10.97
N ILE A 26 -4.69 12.18 9.73
CA ILE A 26 -5.66 12.55 8.69
C ILE A 26 -5.96 11.29 7.89
N TYR A 27 -7.20 10.81 7.96
CA TYR A 27 -7.66 9.60 7.29
C TYR A 27 -8.44 9.96 6.04
N VAL A 28 -8.00 9.45 4.89
CA VAL A 28 -8.66 9.67 3.59
C VAL A 28 -9.08 8.34 2.97
N GLY A 29 -10.25 8.35 2.35
CA GLY A 29 -10.83 7.23 1.62
C GLY A 29 -11.09 7.59 0.15
N SER A 30 -11.68 6.64 -0.61
CA SER A 30 -11.98 6.82 -2.04
C SER A 30 -13.04 7.90 -2.34
N LYS A 31 -13.79 8.35 -1.32
CA LYS A 31 -14.75 9.45 -1.47
C LYS A 31 -14.09 10.83 -1.32
N ASP A 32 -12.92 10.89 -0.72
CA ASP A 32 -12.18 12.13 -0.48
C ASP A 32 -11.25 12.42 -1.65
N PHE A 33 -10.48 11.41 -2.07
CA PHE A 33 -9.53 11.50 -3.19
C PHE A 33 -9.45 10.18 -3.97
N ASN A 34 -9.51 10.27 -5.30
CA ASN A 34 -9.27 9.14 -6.18
C ASN A 34 -7.76 8.96 -6.42
N LEU A 35 -7.17 7.93 -5.79
CA LEU A 35 -5.73 7.70 -5.81
C LEU A 35 -5.16 7.16 -7.14
N ILE A 36 -6.02 6.82 -8.10
CA ILE A 36 -5.60 6.51 -9.48
C ILE A 36 -5.62 7.73 -10.40
N ASN A 37 -6.05 8.90 -9.88
CA ASN A 37 -6.02 10.18 -10.60
C ASN A 37 -4.82 11.00 -10.11
N GLU A 38 -3.85 11.24 -11.00
CA GLU A 38 -2.61 11.98 -10.66
C GLU A 38 -2.89 13.38 -10.11
N ASN A 39 -3.88 14.10 -10.65
CA ASN A 39 -4.21 15.44 -10.19
C ASN A 39 -4.82 15.43 -8.79
N GLU A 40 -5.69 14.46 -8.49
CA GLU A 40 -6.29 14.35 -7.16
C GLU A 40 -5.24 13.96 -6.11
N VAL A 41 -4.32 13.04 -6.41
CA VAL A 41 -3.21 12.70 -5.52
C VAL A 41 -2.33 13.93 -5.27
N LYS A 42 -1.98 14.68 -6.30
CA LYS A 42 -1.20 15.91 -6.17
C LYS A 42 -1.94 16.96 -5.31
N ASN A 43 -3.25 17.16 -5.53
CA ASN A 43 -4.07 18.07 -4.72
C ASN A 43 -4.11 17.65 -3.26
N MET A 44 -4.31 16.36 -2.97
CA MET A 44 -4.27 15.80 -1.63
C MET A 44 -2.96 16.14 -0.89
N PHE A 45 -1.82 15.95 -1.54
CA PHE A 45 -0.52 16.29 -0.94
C PHE A 45 -0.31 17.80 -0.77
N ASN A 46 -0.75 18.62 -1.73
CA ASN A 46 -0.67 20.08 -1.62
C ASN A 46 -1.51 20.64 -0.46
N GLU A 47 -2.70 20.06 -0.25
CA GLU A 47 -3.63 20.46 0.80
C GLU A 47 -3.16 19.98 2.19
N ILE A 48 -2.85 18.70 2.31
CA ILE A 48 -2.53 18.08 3.61
C ILE A 48 -1.09 18.38 4.05
N ARG A 49 -0.13 18.37 3.12
CA ARG A 49 1.32 18.52 3.39
C ARG A 49 1.80 17.58 4.49
N PRO A 50 1.70 16.26 4.32
CA PRO A 50 2.04 15.30 5.35
C PRO A 50 3.55 15.22 5.59
N ASN A 51 3.96 14.95 6.83
CA ASN A 51 5.32 14.58 7.19
C ASN A 51 5.50 13.06 7.15
N ILE A 52 4.42 12.32 7.43
CA ILE A 52 4.41 10.86 7.48
C ILE A 52 3.22 10.37 6.65
N VAL A 53 3.43 9.33 5.85
CA VAL A 53 2.38 8.67 5.06
C VAL A 53 2.30 7.20 5.48
N ILE A 54 1.10 6.75 5.81
CA ILE A 54 0.75 5.34 5.99
C ILE A 54 -0.20 4.98 4.85
N HIS A 55 0.31 4.20 3.89
CA HIS A 55 -0.42 3.86 2.66
C HIS A 55 -1.09 2.50 2.81
N LEU A 56 -2.37 2.53 3.25
CA LEU A 56 -3.22 1.35 3.42
C LEU A 56 -4.12 1.10 2.21
N ALA A 57 -4.30 2.11 1.36
CA ALA A 57 -5.22 2.02 0.23
C ALA A 57 -4.80 0.91 -0.74
N ALA A 58 -5.78 0.14 -1.17
CA ALA A 58 -5.65 -0.86 -2.21
C ALA A 58 -7.04 -1.22 -2.76
N LEU A 59 -7.09 -1.61 -4.01
CA LEU A 59 -8.22 -2.33 -4.57
C LEU A 59 -8.10 -3.79 -4.14
N VAL A 60 -9.00 -4.25 -3.26
CA VAL A 60 -9.02 -5.61 -2.69
C VAL A 60 -10.36 -6.25 -3.00
N GLY A 61 -10.39 -7.52 -3.39
CA GLY A 61 -11.63 -8.22 -3.74
C GLY A 61 -11.54 -9.75 -3.64
N GLY A 62 -10.53 -10.27 -2.96
CA GLY A 62 -10.32 -11.71 -2.83
C GLY A 62 -9.93 -12.39 -4.15
N VAL A 63 -9.85 -13.73 -4.11
CA VAL A 63 -9.39 -14.56 -5.23
C VAL A 63 -10.31 -14.44 -6.44
N HIS A 64 -11.62 -14.57 -6.24
CA HIS A 64 -12.61 -14.57 -7.32
C HIS A 64 -12.53 -13.31 -8.20
N HIS A 65 -12.53 -12.14 -7.58
CA HIS A 65 -12.41 -10.87 -8.32
C HIS A 65 -11.06 -10.67 -9.01
N ASN A 66 -9.98 -11.22 -8.44
CA ASN A 66 -8.66 -11.19 -9.10
C ASN A 66 -8.63 -12.02 -10.37
N ILE A 67 -9.38 -13.16 -10.41
CA ILE A 67 -9.52 -14.01 -11.59
C ILE A 67 -10.39 -13.32 -12.64
N GLU A 68 -11.49 -12.68 -12.23
CA GLU A 68 -12.44 -12.03 -13.16
C GLU A 68 -11.88 -10.74 -13.76
N GLU A 69 -11.18 -9.92 -12.97
CA GLU A 69 -10.75 -8.56 -13.34
C GLU A 69 -9.22 -8.36 -13.18
N PRO A 70 -8.37 -9.27 -13.71
CA PRO A 70 -6.93 -9.26 -13.41
C PRO A 70 -6.23 -7.97 -13.85
N VAL A 71 -6.62 -7.42 -15.01
CA VAL A 71 -6.04 -6.17 -15.53
C VAL A 71 -6.33 -5.01 -14.58
N LYS A 72 -7.58 -4.85 -14.17
CA LYS A 72 -8.01 -3.80 -13.26
C LYS A 72 -7.28 -3.87 -11.91
N TYR A 73 -7.20 -5.08 -11.32
CA TYR A 73 -6.51 -5.27 -10.04
C TYR A 73 -5.02 -4.97 -10.12
N PHE A 74 -4.39 -5.26 -11.26
CA PHE A 74 -2.98 -4.91 -11.47
C PHE A 74 -2.80 -3.42 -11.68
N GLU A 75 -3.48 -2.84 -12.68
CA GLU A 75 -3.29 -1.46 -13.11
C GLU A 75 -3.66 -0.44 -12.02
N GLU A 76 -4.84 -0.57 -11.41
CA GLU A 76 -5.29 0.39 -10.40
C GLU A 76 -4.41 0.36 -9.15
N ASN A 77 -4.02 -0.84 -8.66
CA ASN A 77 -3.10 -0.93 -7.53
C ASN A 77 -1.71 -0.40 -7.87
N LEU A 78 -1.18 -0.73 -9.05
CA LEU A 78 0.13 -0.24 -9.48
C LEU A 78 0.14 1.28 -9.59
N LEU A 79 -0.87 1.86 -10.24
CA LEU A 79 -0.98 3.30 -10.44
C LEU A 79 -1.14 4.04 -9.11
N MET A 80 -2.06 3.61 -8.26
CA MET A 80 -2.29 4.17 -6.93
C MET A 80 -1.01 4.17 -6.09
N ASN A 81 -0.34 3.02 -5.98
CA ASN A 81 0.91 2.88 -5.23
C ASN A 81 2.00 3.82 -5.77
N THR A 82 2.16 3.87 -7.09
CA THR A 82 3.18 4.70 -7.75
C THR A 82 2.92 6.18 -7.53
N LEU A 83 1.68 6.65 -7.68
CA LEU A 83 1.33 8.06 -7.53
C LEU A 83 1.52 8.53 -6.10
N VAL A 84 1.06 7.77 -5.11
CA VAL A 84 1.18 8.14 -3.70
C VAL A 84 2.65 8.15 -3.26
N LEU A 85 3.45 7.15 -3.68
CA LEU A 85 4.88 7.11 -3.39
C LEU A 85 5.64 8.27 -4.06
N LYS A 86 5.36 8.55 -5.33
CA LYS A 86 5.95 9.66 -6.10
C LYS A 86 5.68 11.02 -5.44
N GLU A 87 4.43 11.27 -5.07
CA GLU A 87 4.07 12.55 -4.42
C GLU A 87 4.61 12.62 -2.98
N SER A 88 4.72 11.50 -2.26
CA SER A 88 5.40 11.46 -0.96
C SER A 88 6.85 11.97 -1.07
N TYR A 89 7.57 11.50 -2.08
CA TYR A 89 8.94 11.96 -2.32
C TYR A 89 9.01 13.44 -2.70
N LYS A 90 8.19 13.88 -3.65
CA LYS A 90 8.16 15.30 -4.11
C LYS A 90 7.82 16.29 -3.00
N HIS A 91 7.02 15.86 -2.02
CA HIS A 91 6.63 16.69 -0.88
C HIS A 91 7.53 16.51 0.34
N ASN A 92 8.71 15.87 0.18
CA ASN A 92 9.69 15.67 1.23
C ASN A 92 9.09 14.98 2.47
N VAL A 93 8.25 13.95 2.26
CA VAL A 93 7.73 13.13 3.35
C VAL A 93 8.87 12.43 4.07
N ASP A 94 8.97 12.60 5.40
CA ASP A 94 10.04 12.03 6.23
C ASP A 94 10.00 10.51 6.28
N ARG A 95 8.78 9.95 6.34
CA ARG A 95 8.52 8.51 6.47
C ARG A 95 7.32 8.11 5.62
N PHE A 96 7.49 7.05 4.86
CA PHE A 96 6.43 6.38 4.13
C PHE A 96 6.39 4.91 4.56
N THR A 97 5.20 4.39 4.88
CA THR A 97 4.98 2.97 5.16
C THR A 97 3.92 2.44 4.23
N GLY A 98 4.31 1.55 3.31
CA GLY A 98 3.39 0.83 2.42
C GLY A 98 2.90 -0.47 3.07
N ILE A 99 1.64 -0.84 2.81
CA ILE A 99 1.13 -2.15 3.23
C ILE A 99 1.09 -3.09 2.03
N LEU A 100 1.84 -4.17 2.15
CA LEU A 100 1.85 -5.29 1.21
C LEU A 100 0.84 -6.37 1.66
N SER A 101 1.12 -7.63 1.36
CA SER A 101 0.30 -8.78 1.76
C SER A 101 1.15 -10.05 1.69
N SER A 102 0.87 -11.05 2.49
CA SER A 102 1.57 -12.34 2.44
C SER A 102 1.41 -13.09 1.09
N CYS A 103 0.38 -12.76 0.30
CA CYS A 103 0.18 -13.35 -1.03
C CYS A 103 1.27 -12.99 -2.05
N ILE A 104 2.13 -12.00 -1.73
CA ILE A 104 3.25 -11.61 -2.60
C ILE A 104 4.40 -12.60 -2.58
N TYR A 105 4.48 -13.50 -1.60
CA TYR A 105 5.52 -14.52 -1.56
C TYR A 105 5.37 -15.55 -2.69
N PRO A 106 6.46 -16.26 -3.05
CA PRO A 106 6.37 -17.34 -4.03
C PRO A 106 5.33 -18.39 -3.64
N ASN A 107 4.61 -18.93 -4.62
CA ASN A 107 3.64 -20.00 -4.40
C ASN A 107 4.30 -21.29 -3.88
N LYS A 108 5.54 -21.53 -4.31
CA LYS A 108 6.33 -22.68 -3.84
C LYS A 108 7.38 -22.20 -2.85
N ILE A 109 7.18 -22.52 -1.58
CA ILE A 109 8.05 -22.16 -0.47
C ILE A 109 8.64 -23.44 0.11
N SER A 110 9.96 -23.45 0.29
CA SER A 110 10.71 -24.60 0.80
C SER A 110 11.08 -24.47 2.28
N GLU A 111 10.96 -23.28 2.87
CA GLU A 111 11.45 -22.99 4.23
C GLU A 111 10.45 -22.11 4.99
N TYR A 112 10.22 -22.43 6.27
CA TYR A 112 9.40 -21.66 7.19
C TYR A 112 10.19 -21.37 8.49
N PRO A 113 10.03 -20.17 9.11
CA PRO A 113 9.24 -19.04 8.64
C PRO A 113 9.81 -18.41 7.37
N ILE A 114 8.92 -17.87 6.52
CA ILE A 114 9.34 -17.20 5.28
C ILE A 114 10.02 -15.90 5.62
N LYS A 115 11.22 -15.68 5.08
CA LYS A 115 11.97 -14.43 5.23
C LYS A 115 11.60 -13.43 4.14
N GLU A 116 11.72 -12.13 4.45
CA GLU A 116 11.36 -11.06 3.54
C GLU A 116 12.26 -11.02 2.28
N ASP A 117 13.50 -11.50 2.37
CA ASP A 117 14.43 -11.59 1.22
C ASP A 117 13.96 -12.61 0.16
N LYS A 118 13.01 -13.50 0.51
CA LYS A 118 12.42 -14.48 -0.40
C LYS A 118 11.30 -13.95 -1.28
N LEU A 119 10.96 -12.68 -1.14
CA LEU A 119 9.86 -12.04 -1.83
C LEU A 119 9.89 -12.21 -3.36
N LEU A 120 11.08 -12.23 -3.95
CA LEU A 120 11.27 -12.28 -5.41
C LEU A 120 11.79 -13.63 -5.93
N ASP A 121 11.93 -14.66 -5.08
CA ASP A 121 12.53 -15.96 -5.46
C ASP A 121 11.64 -16.84 -6.35
N GLY A 122 10.43 -16.40 -6.68
CA GLY A 122 9.52 -17.11 -7.58
C GLY A 122 8.21 -16.39 -7.82
N ALA A 123 7.36 -16.94 -8.68
CA ALA A 123 6.04 -16.38 -8.97
C ALA A 123 5.09 -16.54 -7.77
N PRO A 124 4.23 -15.56 -7.47
CA PRO A 124 3.15 -15.71 -6.51
C PRO A 124 2.09 -16.68 -7.05
N HIS A 125 1.06 -16.99 -6.22
CA HIS A 125 -0.04 -17.84 -6.65
C HIS A 125 -0.76 -17.25 -7.86
N GLU A 126 -1.08 -18.09 -8.85
CA GLU A 126 -1.67 -17.66 -10.13
C GLU A 126 -3.00 -16.91 -9.97
N ASP A 127 -3.85 -17.34 -9.06
CA ASP A 127 -5.16 -16.72 -8.81
C ASP A 127 -5.08 -15.29 -8.20
N LEU A 128 -3.94 -14.93 -7.64
CA LEU A 128 -3.67 -13.62 -7.05
C LEU A 128 -2.55 -12.87 -7.76
N PHE A 129 -2.20 -13.34 -8.96
CA PHE A 129 -1.05 -12.87 -9.73
C PHE A 129 -1.04 -11.33 -9.90
N SER A 130 -2.14 -10.77 -10.36
CA SER A 130 -2.29 -9.35 -10.65
C SER A 130 -2.06 -8.47 -9.41
N TYR A 131 -2.79 -8.71 -8.35
CA TYR A 131 -2.66 -7.99 -7.09
C TYR A 131 -1.28 -8.17 -6.45
N SER A 132 -0.79 -9.41 -6.42
CA SER A 132 0.50 -9.74 -5.82
C SER A 132 1.66 -9.04 -6.52
N TYR A 133 1.68 -9.00 -7.85
CA TYR A 133 2.71 -8.28 -8.58
C TYR A 133 2.61 -6.76 -8.42
N ALA A 134 1.40 -6.18 -8.38
CA ALA A 134 1.24 -4.77 -8.09
C ALA A 134 1.81 -4.40 -6.70
N LYS A 135 1.62 -5.27 -5.70
CA LYS A 135 2.20 -5.10 -4.36
C LYS A 135 3.71 -5.33 -4.33
N ARG A 136 4.25 -6.30 -5.10
CA ARG A 136 5.70 -6.46 -5.27
C ARG A 136 6.33 -5.22 -5.92
N CYS A 137 5.67 -4.63 -6.92
CA CYS A 137 6.13 -3.39 -7.54
C CYS A 137 6.27 -2.25 -6.51
N LEU A 138 5.36 -2.14 -5.54
CA LEU A 138 5.49 -1.15 -4.47
C LEU A 138 6.75 -1.38 -3.62
N ALA A 139 7.04 -2.64 -3.24
CA ALA A 139 8.26 -2.96 -2.49
C ALA A 139 9.51 -2.56 -3.29
N ILE A 140 9.59 -2.96 -4.55
CA ILE A 140 10.71 -2.62 -5.45
C ILE A 140 10.85 -1.10 -5.60
N GLN A 141 9.75 -0.37 -5.77
CA GLN A 141 9.78 1.09 -5.87
C GLN A 141 10.32 1.72 -4.58
N ILE A 142 9.86 1.29 -3.40
CA ILE A 142 10.35 1.78 -2.11
C ILE A 142 11.86 1.57 -2.00
N ASP A 143 12.36 0.37 -2.33
CA ASP A 143 13.77 0.06 -2.28
C ASP A 143 14.60 0.93 -3.25
N MET A 144 14.07 1.19 -4.46
CA MET A 144 14.69 2.10 -5.42
C MET A 144 14.76 3.55 -4.91
N TYR A 145 13.69 4.06 -4.28
CA TYR A 145 13.70 5.40 -3.67
C TYR A 145 14.70 5.49 -2.54
N ASN A 146 14.76 4.48 -1.65
CA ASN A 146 15.72 4.43 -0.57
C ASN A 146 17.16 4.43 -1.10
N LYS A 147 17.44 3.57 -2.08
CA LYS A 147 18.79 3.42 -2.68
C LYS A 147 19.22 4.69 -3.42
N LYS A 148 18.34 5.30 -4.19
CA LYS A 148 18.67 6.45 -5.05
C LYS A 148 18.69 7.76 -4.30
N TYR A 149 17.71 7.97 -3.41
CA TYR A 149 17.44 9.26 -2.80
C TYR A 149 17.67 9.29 -1.28
N ASN A 150 18.17 8.17 -0.70
CA ASN A 150 18.40 8.02 0.72
C ASN A 150 17.17 8.32 1.59
N THR A 151 15.98 7.95 1.08
CA THR A 151 14.72 8.07 1.83
C THR A 151 14.69 7.03 2.95
N LYS A 152 13.74 7.21 3.91
CA LYS A 152 13.53 6.27 5.02
C LYS A 152 12.14 5.65 4.90
N TYR A 153 11.84 5.14 3.71
CA TYR A 153 10.58 4.51 3.40
C TYR A 153 10.64 3.02 3.68
N ASN A 154 9.54 2.46 4.11
CA ASN A 154 9.44 1.04 4.42
C ASN A 154 8.10 0.45 3.99
N TYR A 155 7.98 -0.86 4.12
CA TYR A 155 6.73 -1.58 3.93
C TYR A 155 6.57 -2.65 5.01
N LEU A 156 5.31 -3.05 5.23
CA LEU A 156 4.95 -4.16 6.10
C LEU A 156 4.26 -5.24 5.27
N ILE A 157 4.52 -6.49 5.62
CA ILE A 157 3.92 -7.67 4.96
C ILE A 157 3.02 -8.38 5.99
N PRO A 158 1.79 -7.91 6.20
CA PRO A 158 0.89 -8.56 7.12
C PRO A 158 0.40 -9.90 6.55
N CYS A 159 0.10 -10.83 7.45
CA CYS A 159 -0.75 -11.98 7.14
C CYS A 159 -2.20 -11.53 6.92
N ASN A 160 -3.13 -12.47 6.75
CA ASN A 160 -4.56 -12.15 6.65
C ASN A 160 -5.02 -11.46 7.93
N LEU A 161 -5.52 -10.25 7.75
CA LEU A 161 -6.09 -9.45 8.83
C LEU A 161 -7.61 -9.61 8.81
N TYR A 162 -8.22 -9.71 9.97
CA TYR A 162 -9.66 -9.81 10.14
C TYR A 162 -10.11 -9.02 11.36
N GLY A 163 -11.37 -8.66 11.43
CA GLY A 163 -11.91 -7.91 12.55
C GLY A 163 -13.34 -7.42 12.31
N GLU A 164 -13.88 -6.68 13.29
CA GLU A 164 -15.26 -6.19 13.30
C GLU A 164 -15.67 -5.38 12.06
N PHE A 165 -14.71 -4.67 11.45
CA PHE A 165 -14.97 -3.81 10.28
C PHE A 165 -14.68 -4.50 8.95
N ASP A 166 -14.42 -5.80 8.96
CA ASP A 166 -14.18 -6.56 7.73
C ASP A 166 -15.46 -6.69 6.91
N LYS A 167 -15.29 -6.80 5.60
CA LYS A 167 -16.39 -7.03 4.67
C LYS A 167 -16.38 -8.51 4.32
N PHE A 168 -17.35 -9.24 4.82
CA PHE A 168 -17.59 -10.64 4.49
C PHE A 168 -18.51 -10.75 3.29
#